data_b66797bd6c49b5f29eb468b112d06d31
#
_entry.id   b66797bd6c49b5f29eb468b112d06d31
#
_cell.length_a   1.000
_cell.length_b   1.000
_cell.length_c   1.000
_cell.angle_alpha   90.00
_cell.angle_beta   90.00
_cell.angle_gamma   90.00
#
_symmetry.space_group_name_H-M   'P 1'
#
loop_
_entity.id
_entity.type
_entity.pdbx_description
1 polymer ?
#
loop_
_entity_poly.entity_id
_entity_poly.type
_entity_poly.pdbx_seq_one_letter_code
_entity_poly.pdbx_strand_id
1 'polypeptide(L)'
;MAITVNLYSFTKRENSTKRPSSGASSYSCVLIDDTSLMNPTFKLDIGSNPIGKNYAYVSDFDRYYFITDIRSYHDFWFITCTCDVLASFKTQIGSETHYVVRAASAYDGYISDSFYPTKVNPVRIKAVASNPFSWSQNHSYVVGIVGYAPNAAKQTGSITYYHMNEGALLAFITFLMSNVTTYSGIPLSDYEEGVQKALLNPMQYIVSCIAVPVAPPDTLMNKIRFGYYEWTCSAGKCVALAVADAFDYELAEITLTKHPQALTRGEYLNAAPYMSYLLHFSPFGDIELDPALLIGVEAINCDLKYDMIKGTVRMIVRPKGDYSNRVLFFGTAQIGVNINISQVVKDTLGQNYAGVNAVSGFIGGLFHLNPFESASAAFKGIESGTRLKYPTVSGIGDGGSFLPMFDSDGFYLLSTYYQLVDENLSEVGRPLCQPKQINTLSGYIQCSLADCTISGTFEEAQKVNDYLNNGFFYE
;
A
#
# COMPACT_ATOMS: atom_id res chain seq x y z
N MET A 1 44.28 28.99 52.19
CA MET A 1 44.13 27.52 51.97
C MET A 1 44.69 27.21 50.61
N ALA A 2 45.61 26.28 50.49
CA ALA A 2 46.15 25.89 49.21
C ALA A 2 45.20 24.87 48.59
N ILE A 3 44.72 25.11 47.38
CA ILE A 3 43.77 24.29 46.65
C ILE A 3 44.51 23.65 45.48
N THR A 4 44.18 22.40 45.15
CA THR A 4 44.76 21.72 44.01
C THR A 4 43.91 21.90 42.77
N VAL A 5 44.48 22.48 41.71
CA VAL A 5 43.84 22.66 40.39
C VAL A 5 44.54 21.77 39.35
N ASN A 6 43.78 20.95 38.67
CA ASN A 6 44.26 20.11 37.57
C ASN A 6 43.87 20.80 36.26
N LEU A 7 44.83 21.20 35.44
CA LEU A 7 44.63 21.85 34.15
C LEU A 7 44.76 20.87 32.99
N TYR A 8 43.85 20.98 32.02
CA TYR A 8 43.79 20.11 30.85
C TYR A 8 43.74 20.92 29.53
N SER A 9 44.21 20.34 28.47
CA SER A 9 43.85 20.69 27.12
C SER A 9 42.74 19.71 26.68
N PHE A 10 41.51 20.13 26.68
CA PHE A 10 40.37 19.23 26.50
C PHE A 10 39.24 19.88 25.65
N THR A 11 38.90 19.20 24.55
CA THR A 11 37.85 19.68 23.66
C THR A 11 36.54 18.96 23.94
N LYS A 12 35.52 19.71 24.26
CA LYS A 12 34.12 19.23 24.42
C LYS A 12 33.13 20.31 24.05
N ARG A 13 31.88 19.90 23.88
CA ARG A 13 30.75 20.83 23.76
C ARG A 13 30.38 21.41 25.14
N GLU A 14 29.91 22.63 25.20
CA GLU A 14 29.49 23.23 26.47
C GLU A 14 28.32 22.47 27.12
N ASN A 15 27.41 21.98 26.31
CA ASN A 15 26.25 21.19 26.75
C ASN A 15 26.51 19.67 26.84
N SER A 16 27.74 19.24 27.18
CA SER A 16 28.11 17.82 27.32
C SER A 16 28.51 17.47 28.74
N THR A 17 28.22 16.24 29.17
CA THR A 17 28.69 15.69 30.45
C THR A 17 30.09 15.08 30.38
N LYS A 18 30.78 15.17 29.24
CA LYS A 18 32.10 14.57 29.01
C LYS A 18 33.11 15.12 29.99
N ARG A 19 33.97 14.23 30.52
CA ARG A 19 35.07 14.52 31.46
C ARG A 19 36.41 14.15 30.84
N PRO A 20 37.48 14.89 31.14
CA PRO A 20 38.81 14.46 30.74
C PRO A 20 39.21 13.19 31.49
N SER A 21 39.81 12.21 30.78
CA SER A 21 40.25 10.94 31.34
C SER A 21 41.73 10.92 31.70
N SER A 22 42.54 11.79 31.10
CA SER A 22 43.99 11.83 31.26
C SER A 22 44.58 13.19 30.88
N GLY A 23 45.86 13.43 31.10
CA GLY A 23 46.57 14.62 30.63
C GLY A 23 46.51 15.82 31.58
N ALA A 24 46.25 15.57 32.85
CA ALA A 24 46.29 16.60 33.88
C ALA A 24 47.69 17.14 34.14
N SER A 25 47.76 18.47 34.30
CA SER A 25 48.89 19.15 34.94
C SER A 25 48.40 19.73 36.26
N SER A 26 48.87 19.19 37.37
CA SER A 26 48.43 19.56 38.72
C SER A 26 49.25 20.73 39.29
N TYR A 27 48.52 21.71 39.81
CA TYR A 27 49.13 22.93 40.38
C TYR A 27 48.50 23.24 41.74
N SER A 28 49.33 23.76 42.66
CA SER A 28 48.79 24.36 43.89
C SER A 28 48.44 25.82 43.65
N CYS A 29 47.27 26.23 44.04
CA CYS A 29 46.76 27.62 43.82
C CYS A 29 46.19 28.20 45.08
N VAL A 30 45.97 29.50 45.06
CA VAL A 30 45.27 30.25 46.08
C VAL A 30 44.10 30.96 45.43
N LEU A 31 42.95 30.96 46.13
CA LEU A 31 41.79 31.76 45.71
C LEU A 31 42.05 33.25 45.93
N ILE A 32 41.52 34.07 45.06
CA ILE A 32 41.52 35.50 45.22
C ILE A 32 40.23 35.86 45.91
N ASP A 33 40.32 36.33 47.15
CA ASP A 33 39.19 36.86 47.98
C ASP A 33 37.78 36.24 47.68
N ASP A 34 36.69 36.96 47.76
CA ASP A 34 35.32 36.46 47.54
C ASP A 34 35.13 35.81 46.17
N THR A 35 35.43 34.52 46.10
CA THR A 35 35.37 33.77 44.86
C THR A 35 34.07 32.98 44.79
N SER A 36 33.26 33.23 43.80
CA SER A 36 32.08 32.42 43.49
C SER A 36 32.50 31.00 43.03
N LEU A 37 31.79 29.97 43.49
CA LEU A 37 31.97 28.62 42.99
C LEU A 37 31.65 28.47 41.51
N MET A 38 30.74 29.36 41.02
CA MET A 38 30.36 29.36 39.58
C MET A 38 31.43 30.00 38.70
N ASN A 39 32.09 31.05 39.17
CA ASN A 39 33.05 31.78 38.37
C ASN A 39 34.35 32.07 39.19
N PRO A 40 35.12 31.07 39.58
CA PRO A 40 36.31 31.28 40.37
C PRO A 40 37.47 31.84 39.56
N THR A 41 38.32 32.63 40.22
CA THR A 41 39.64 33.02 39.71
C THR A 41 40.72 32.44 40.59
N PHE A 42 41.56 31.63 40.00
CA PHE A 42 42.70 30.95 40.67
C PHE A 42 43.98 31.69 40.42
N LYS A 43 44.71 32.00 41.50
CA LYS A 43 46.06 32.51 41.42
C LYS A 43 47.08 31.38 41.54
N LEU A 44 47.88 31.22 40.51
CA LEU A 44 48.92 30.18 40.40
C LEU A 44 50.28 30.80 40.45
N ASP A 45 51.12 30.20 41.29
CA ASP A 45 52.55 30.48 41.35
C ASP A 45 53.30 29.36 40.64
N ILE A 46 53.48 29.53 39.34
CA ILE A 46 54.05 28.49 38.48
C ILE A 46 55.07 29.10 37.53
N GLY A 47 56.26 28.49 37.51
CA GLY A 47 57.32 28.85 36.56
C GLY A 47 57.05 28.42 35.11
N SER A 48 55.97 27.75 34.84
CA SER A 48 55.58 27.25 33.50
C SER A 48 54.34 28.02 32.94
N ASN A 49 54.34 28.21 31.64
CA ASN A 49 53.21 28.90 30.95
C ASN A 49 51.99 27.98 30.84
N PRO A 50 50.83 28.33 31.41
CA PRO A 50 49.57 27.59 31.31
C PRO A 50 48.79 27.87 30.02
N ILE A 51 49.31 28.69 29.12
CA ILE A 51 48.66 28.99 27.83
C ILE A 51 48.49 27.69 27.05
N GLY A 52 47.30 27.44 26.51
CA GLY A 52 46.95 26.20 25.85
C GLY A 52 46.16 25.20 26.72
N LYS A 53 45.99 25.52 28.00
CA LYS A 53 45.03 24.85 28.86
C LYS A 53 43.68 25.56 28.78
N ASN A 54 42.61 24.82 28.59
CA ASN A 54 41.26 25.37 28.39
C ASN A 54 40.22 24.76 29.34
N TYR A 55 40.62 23.83 30.20
CA TYR A 55 39.73 23.16 31.12
C TYR A 55 40.43 22.84 32.44
N ALA A 56 39.69 22.85 33.54
CA ALA A 56 40.20 22.64 34.88
C ALA A 56 39.29 21.71 35.70
N TYR A 57 39.91 20.99 36.65
CA TYR A 57 39.21 20.27 37.71
C TYR A 57 39.79 20.66 39.05
N VAL A 58 38.95 21.00 40.00
CA VAL A 58 39.32 21.38 41.37
C VAL A 58 38.81 20.31 42.31
N SER A 59 39.74 19.54 42.92
CA SER A 59 39.36 18.43 43.81
C SER A 59 38.66 18.87 45.07
N ASP A 60 39.08 20.00 45.63
CA ASP A 60 38.54 20.56 46.86
C ASP A 60 37.05 21.02 46.73
N PHE A 61 36.62 21.33 45.51
CA PHE A 61 35.24 21.71 45.19
C PHE A 61 34.47 20.57 44.56
N ASP A 62 35.17 19.54 44.08
CA ASP A 62 34.61 18.47 43.23
C ASP A 62 33.87 19.06 42.01
N ARG A 63 34.51 20.03 41.36
CA ARG A 63 33.92 20.75 40.20
C ARG A 63 34.90 20.80 39.04
N TYR A 64 34.28 20.72 37.84
CA TYR A 64 34.94 20.97 36.55
C TYR A 64 34.64 22.37 36.08
N TYR A 65 35.59 22.97 35.35
CA TYR A 65 35.54 24.36 34.92
C TYR A 65 36.02 24.52 33.48
N PHE A 66 35.35 25.39 32.73
CA PHE A 66 35.90 25.95 31.51
C PHE A 66 36.78 27.15 31.89
N ILE A 67 37.97 27.22 31.31
CA ILE A 67 38.87 28.38 31.48
C ILE A 67 38.43 29.44 30.48
N THR A 68 38.02 30.61 30.97
CA THR A 68 37.52 31.72 30.16
C THR A 68 38.60 32.74 29.88
N ASP A 69 39.55 32.94 30.79
CA ASP A 69 40.62 33.89 30.63
C ASP A 69 41.88 33.47 31.41
N ILE A 70 43.06 33.79 30.85
CA ILE A 70 44.36 33.54 31.47
C ILE A 70 45.14 34.83 31.40
N ARG A 71 45.51 35.39 32.57
CA ARG A 71 46.30 36.61 32.71
C ARG A 71 47.55 36.37 33.47
N SER A 72 48.63 37.07 33.12
CA SER A 72 49.88 37.09 33.86
C SER A 72 50.08 38.48 34.49
N TYR A 73 50.41 38.52 35.77
CA TYR A 73 50.78 39.73 36.46
C TYR A 73 51.94 39.45 37.43
N HIS A 74 53.06 40.12 37.23
CA HIS A 74 54.34 39.76 37.86
C HIS A 74 54.69 38.28 37.60
N ASP A 75 55.05 37.55 38.62
CA ASP A 75 55.41 36.12 38.52
C ASP A 75 54.22 35.15 38.70
N PHE A 76 52.96 35.71 38.70
CA PHE A 76 51.74 34.96 38.93
C PHE A 76 50.90 34.86 37.69
N TRP A 77 50.16 33.70 37.58
CA TRP A 77 49.12 33.51 36.59
C TRP A 77 47.76 33.54 37.26
N PHE A 78 46.82 34.23 36.63
CA PHE A 78 45.44 34.34 37.07
C PHE A 78 44.58 33.64 36.03
N ILE A 79 43.84 32.59 36.44
CA ILE A 79 43.01 31.79 35.59
C ILE A 79 41.58 31.98 36.04
N THR A 80 40.79 32.65 35.20
CA THR A 80 39.35 32.85 35.41
C THR A 80 38.60 31.70 34.77
N CYS A 81 37.64 31.13 35.50
CA CYS A 81 36.93 29.93 35.12
C CYS A 81 35.42 30.12 35.22
N THR A 82 34.65 29.30 34.48
CA THR A 82 33.23 29.15 34.62
C THR A 82 32.88 27.69 34.88
N CYS A 83 32.03 27.44 35.88
CA CYS A 83 31.68 26.08 36.29
C CYS A 83 30.98 25.31 35.17
N ASP A 84 31.51 24.12 34.85
CA ASP A 84 30.88 23.12 34.01
C ASP A 84 29.98 22.23 34.88
N VAL A 85 28.73 22.64 35.04
CA VAL A 85 27.77 21.93 35.90
C VAL A 85 27.41 20.53 35.38
N LEU A 86 27.38 20.33 34.07
CA LEU A 86 27.06 19.04 33.51
C LEU A 86 28.15 17.99 33.79
N ALA A 87 29.41 18.34 33.63
CA ALA A 87 30.53 17.47 33.99
C ALA A 87 30.64 17.27 35.49
N SER A 88 30.46 18.32 36.27
CA SER A 88 30.55 18.29 37.75
C SER A 88 29.52 17.33 38.35
N PHE A 89 28.27 17.41 37.91
CA PHE A 89 27.16 16.63 38.45
C PHE A 89 26.76 15.42 37.58
N LYS A 90 27.57 15.01 36.62
CA LYS A 90 27.28 13.90 35.71
C LYS A 90 26.67 12.66 36.38
N THR A 91 27.22 12.22 37.51
CA THR A 91 26.75 11.03 38.21
C THR A 91 25.36 11.21 38.79
N GLN A 92 25.10 12.39 39.37
CA GLN A 92 23.79 12.71 39.96
C GLN A 92 22.73 12.84 38.86
N ILE A 93 23.02 13.61 37.82
CA ILE A 93 22.16 13.74 36.62
C ILE A 93 21.85 12.36 36.04
N GLY A 94 22.85 11.49 35.91
CA GLY A 94 22.68 10.14 35.36
C GLY A 94 21.77 9.23 36.16
N SER A 95 21.73 9.41 37.49
CA SER A 95 20.94 8.57 38.39
C SER A 95 19.45 8.94 38.43
N GLU A 96 19.08 10.12 37.95
CA GLU A 96 17.70 10.60 37.98
C GLU A 96 16.87 10.13 36.79
N THR A 97 15.56 10.08 36.99
CA THR A 97 14.59 9.75 35.97
C THR A 97 13.78 10.99 35.61
N HIS A 98 13.88 11.39 34.37
CA HIS A 98 13.13 12.53 33.81
C HIS A 98 12.25 12.11 32.64
N TYR A 99 11.26 12.95 32.32
CA TYR A 99 10.48 12.78 31.11
C TYR A 99 11.31 13.23 29.91
N VAL A 100 11.82 12.26 29.16
CA VAL A 100 12.67 12.51 27.98
C VAL A 100 11.79 12.71 26.76
N VAL A 101 11.87 13.88 26.15
CA VAL A 101 11.14 14.23 24.93
C VAL A 101 11.88 13.69 23.70
N ARG A 102 13.22 13.85 23.69
CA ARG A 102 14.07 13.42 22.57
C ARG A 102 15.34 12.74 23.06
N ALA A 103 15.77 11.70 22.35
CA ALA A 103 17.04 11.03 22.61
C ALA A 103 17.68 10.51 21.31
N ALA A 104 19.01 10.49 21.28
CA ALA A 104 19.75 9.94 20.13
C ALA A 104 19.88 8.40 20.17
N SER A 105 20.01 7.83 21.36
CA SER A 105 20.26 6.37 21.52
C SER A 105 19.01 5.53 21.62
N ALA A 106 17.88 6.12 22.04
CA ALA A 106 16.59 5.44 22.15
C ALA A 106 15.48 6.40 21.76
N TYR A 107 14.53 5.95 20.95
CA TYR A 107 13.42 6.77 20.47
C TYR A 107 12.20 5.90 20.15
N ASP A 108 11.02 6.50 20.14
CA ASP A 108 9.80 5.86 19.69
C ASP A 108 9.68 6.01 18.17
N GLY A 109 9.80 4.89 17.46
CA GLY A 109 9.76 4.86 16.00
C GLY A 109 8.38 5.14 15.39
N TYR A 110 7.34 5.23 16.20
CA TYR A 110 5.97 5.51 15.73
C TYR A 110 5.61 6.99 15.78
N ILE A 111 6.40 7.81 16.46
CA ILE A 111 6.16 9.25 16.53
C ILE A 111 6.73 9.95 15.30
N SER A 112 5.88 10.66 14.57
CA SER A 112 6.32 11.54 13.47
C SER A 112 7.09 12.72 14.01
N ASP A 113 8.19 13.09 13.33
CA ASP A 113 9.10 14.14 13.77
C ASP A 113 9.19 15.27 12.74
N SER A 114 8.74 16.46 13.13
CA SER A 114 8.75 17.65 12.28
C SER A 114 10.16 18.20 12.00
N PHE A 115 11.18 17.81 12.76
CA PHE A 115 12.58 18.18 12.48
C PHE A 115 13.19 17.37 11.31
N TYR A 116 12.51 16.31 10.86
CA TYR A 116 12.93 15.53 9.70
C TYR A 116 11.99 15.82 8.51
N PRO A 117 12.30 16.82 7.69
CA PRO A 117 11.47 17.19 6.56
C PRO A 117 11.38 16.06 5.55
N THR A 118 10.19 15.84 5.01
CA THR A 118 10.01 14.97 3.84
C THR A 118 10.82 15.52 2.69
N LYS A 119 11.56 14.68 1.99
CA LYS A 119 12.35 15.17 0.93
C LYS A 119 11.89 14.85 -0.45
N VAL A 120 12.18 15.50 -1.16
CA VAL A 120 12.02 15.98 -2.46
C VAL A 120 12.01 14.95 -3.58
N ASN A 121 12.72 13.85 -3.46
CA ASN A 121 12.80 12.84 -4.53
C ASN A 121 11.86 11.66 -4.20
N PRO A 122 10.63 11.66 -4.75
CA PRO A 122 9.77 10.50 -4.63
C PRO A 122 10.34 9.33 -5.44
N VAL A 123 10.46 8.19 -4.80
CA VAL A 123 10.79 6.92 -5.46
C VAL A 123 9.52 6.11 -5.58
N ARG A 124 9.22 5.61 -6.77
CA ARG A 124 8.05 4.81 -7.07
C ARG A 124 8.46 3.39 -7.41
N ILE A 125 7.83 2.43 -6.74
CA ILE A 125 8.05 1.00 -6.96
C ILE A 125 6.72 0.38 -7.34
N LYS A 126 6.69 -0.32 -8.49
CA LYS A 126 5.52 -1.05 -8.96
C LYS A 126 5.68 -2.53 -8.61
N ALA A 127 4.83 -3.05 -7.75
CA ALA A 127 4.70 -4.47 -7.50
C ALA A 127 3.52 -5.02 -8.33
N VAL A 128 3.81 -5.92 -9.25
CA VAL A 128 2.80 -6.53 -10.13
C VAL A 128 2.35 -7.85 -9.52
N ALA A 129 1.04 -8.09 -9.48
CA ALA A 129 0.45 -9.36 -9.11
C ALA A 129 -0.19 -10.03 -10.33
N SER A 130 -0.39 -11.35 -10.25
CA SER A 130 -1.14 -12.06 -11.26
C SER A 130 -2.56 -11.54 -11.33
N ASN A 131 -3.00 -11.16 -12.52
CA ASN A 131 -4.38 -10.76 -12.73
C ASN A 131 -5.27 -12.01 -12.77
N PRO A 132 -6.20 -12.17 -11.81
CA PRO A 132 -7.10 -13.33 -11.79
C PRO A 132 -8.11 -13.31 -12.96
N PHE A 133 -8.30 -12.16 -13.60
CA PHE A 133 -9.26 -11.97 -14.69
C PHE A 133 -8.61 -11.92 -16.06
N SER A 134 -7.73 -12.86 -16.36
CA SER A 134 -7.12 -12.94 -17.69
C SER A 134 -8.12 -13.48 -18.73
N TRP A 135 -8.68 -12.57 -19.53
CA TRP A 135 -9.55 -12.94 -20.65
C TRP A 135 -8.84 -13.78 -21.72
N SER A 136 -7.55 -13.64 -21.85
CA SER A 136 -6.74 -14.42 -22.80
C SER A 136 -6.61 -15.90 -22.40
N GLN A 137 -6.69 -16.18 -21.11
CA GLN A 137 -6.52 -17.53 -20.58
C GLN A 137 -7.84 -18.16 -20.15
N ASN A 138 -8.75 -17.38 -19.59
CA ASN A 138 -9.98 -17.85 -18.96
C ASN A 138 -11.16 -17.02 -19.44
N HIS A 139 -11.93 -17.53 -20.39
CA HIS A 139 -13.21 -16.95 -20.75
C HIS A 139 -14.25 -18.04 -21.00
N SER A 140 -15.46 -17.73 -20.60
CA SER A 140 -16.61 -18.62 -20.73
C SER A 140 -17.90 -17.84 -20.83
N TYR A 141 -18.99 -18.54 -21.01
CA TYR A 141 -20.29 -17.92 -21.26
C TYR A 141 -21.34 -18.47 -20.31
N VAL A 142 -22.19 -17.61 -19.81
CA VAL A 142 -23.34 -17.97 -19.00
C VAL A 142 -24.62 -17.60 -19.73
N VAL A 143 -25.40 -18.61 -20.08
CA VAL A 143 -26.65 -18.46 -20.83
C VAL A 143 -27.84 -18.76 -19.92
N GLY A 144 -28.70 -17.80 -19.71
CA GLY A 144 -29.96 -17.95 -18.97
C GLY A 144 -31.10 -18.40 -19.89
N ILE A 145 -31.68 -19.54 -19.61
CA ILE A 145 -32.75 -20.15 -20.43
C ILE A 145 -33.96 -20.43 -19.56
N VAL A 146 -35.13 -19.99 -20.01
CA VAL A 146 -36.42 -20.32 -19.40
C VAL A 146 -36.92 -21.64 -19.97
N GLY A 147 -37.18 -22.62 -19.14
CA GLY A 147 -37.65 -23.89 -19.62
C GLY A 147 -37.78 -24.95 -18.54
N TYR A 148 -37.07 -26.04 -18.70
CA TYR A 148 -37.06 -27.13 -17.77
C TYR A 148 -35.89 -26.95 -16.79
N ALA A 149 -36.15 -27.18 -15.51
CA ALA A 149 -35.05 -27.33 -14.57
C ALA A 149 -34.16 -28.53 -14.97
N PRO A 150 -32.87 -28.55 -14.63
CA PRO A 150 -32.00 -29.72 -14.90
C PRO A 150 -32.66 -31.02 -14.41
N ASN A 151 -32.75 -32.01 -15.28
CA ASN A 151 -33.37 -33.31 -15.01
C ASN A 151 -34.91 -33.31 -14.73
N ALA A 152 -35.61 -32.18 -14.95
CA ALA A 152 -37.07 -32.13 -14.80
C ALA A 152 -37.77 -32.76 -15.99
N ALA A 153 -38.85 -33.49 -15.72
CA ALA A 153 -39.70 -34.13 -16.77
C ALA A 153 -40.72 -33.14 -17.34
N LYS A 154 -41.00 -32.03 -16.66
CA LYS A 154 -41.96 -31.01 -17.07
C LYS A 154 -41.33 -29.62 -17.10
N GLN A 155 -41.84 -28.76 -17.99
CA GLN A 155 -41.45 -27.36 -18.04
C GLN A 155 -41.83 -26.67 -16.73
N THR A 156 -40.84 -26.05 -16.09
CA THR A 156 -41.01 -25.37 -14.79
C THR A 156 -41.22 -23.87 -14.92
N GLY A 157 -40.92 -23.28 -16.08
CA GLY A 157 -40.95 -21.84 -16.29
C GLY A 157 -39.85 -21.08 -15.51
N SER A 158 -38.96 -21.82 -14.83
CA SER A 158 -37.84 -21.23 -14.13
C SER A 158 -36.69 -20.92 -15.08
N ILE A 159 -35.88 -19.92 -14.72
CA ILE A 159 -34.63 -19.62 -15.44
C ILE A 159 -33.56 -20.58 -14.90
N THR A 160 -32.95 -21.32 -15.82
CA THR A 160 -31.75 -22.11 -15.54
C THR A 160 -30.58 -21.47 -16.25
N TYR A 161 -29.47 -21.27 -15.52
CA TYR A 161 -28.26 -20.73 -16.08
C TYR A 161 -27.31 -21.86 -16.45
N TYR A 162 -26.75 -21.78 -17.65
CA TYR A 162 -25.83 -22.77 -18.20
C TYR A 162 -24.49 -22.13 -18.45
N HIS A 163 -23.44 -22.69 -17.85
CA HIS A 163 -22.07 -22.30 -18.07
C HIS A 163 -21.49 -23.09 -19.26
N MET A 164 -20.99 -22.39 -20.25
CA MET A 164 -20.58 -22.94 -21.54
C MET A 164 -19.21 -22.41 -21.94
N ASN A 165 -18.44 -23.26 -22.64
CA ASN A 165 -17.29 -22.76 -23.39
C ASN A 165 -17.72 -22.26 -24.77
N GLU A 166 -16.79 -21.64 -25.52
CA GLU A 166 -17.04 -21.08 -26.84
C GLU A 166 -17.63 -22.07 -27.83
N GLY A 167 -17.08 -23.31 -27.90
CA GLY A 167 -17.58 -24.33 -28.79
C GLY A 167 -19.01 -24.76 -28.51
N ALA A 168 -19.40 -24.84 -27.23
CA ALA A 168 -20.78 -25.16 -26.85
C ALA A 168 -21.74 -24.00 -27.17
N LEU A 169 -21.33 -22.75 -26.92
CA LEU A 169 -22.13 -21.56 -27.24
C LEU A 169 -22.36 -21.46 -28.75
N LEU A 170 -21.33 -21.64 -29.56
CA LEU A 170 -21.42 -21.60 -31.02
C LEU A 170 -22.37 -22.70 -31.56
N ALA A 171 -22.24 -23.94 -31.05
CA ALA A 171 -23.14 -25.04 -31.40
C ALA A 171 -24.59 -24.73 -30.98
N PHE A 172 -24.79 -24.12 -29.82
CA PHE A 172 -26.11 -23.71 -29.35
C PHE A 172 -26.75 -22.63 -30.24
N ILE A 173 -26.00 -21.58 -30.58
CA ILE A 173 -26.47 -20.53 -31.51
C ILE A 173 -26.81 -21.09 -32.87
N THR A 174 -25.98 -22.01 -33.39
CA THR A 174 -26.23 -22.71 -34.66
C THR A 174 -27.52 -23.52 -34.62
N PHE A 175 -27.77 -24.20 -33.50
CA PHE A 175 -29.04 -24.90 -33.27
C PHE A 175 -30.23 -23.95 -33.24
N LEU A 176 -30.14 -22.84 -32.55
CA LEU A 176 -31.20 -21.82 -32.50
C LEU A 176 -31.53 -21.28 -33.90
N MET A 177 -30.49 -20.97 -34.70
CA MET A 177 -30.64 -20.48 -36.08
C MET A 177 -31.31 -21.48 -36.97
N SER A 178 -30.90 -22.74 -36.93
CA SER A 178 -31.45 -23.80 -37.78
C SER A 178 -32.95 -24.05 -37.46
N ASN A 179 -33.36 -23.93 -36.21
CA ASN A 179 -34.76 -24.10 -35.82
C ASN A 179 -35.62 -22.90 -36.18
N VAL A 180 -35.10 -21.68 -36.16
CA VAL A 180 -35.81 -20.48 -36.63
C VAL A 180 -36.12 -20.59 -38.16
N THR A 181 -35.17 -21.12 -38.95
CA THR A 181 -35.30 -21.26 -40.42
C THR A 181 -36.25 -22.39 -40.83
N THR A 182 -36.36 -23.46 -40.06
CA THR A 182 -37.18 -24.61 -40.37
C THR A 182 -38.68 -24.31 -40.42
N TYR A 183 -39.13 -23.35 -39.61
CA TYR A 183 -40.54 -22.96 -39.57
C TYR A 183 -40.97 -21.94 -40.63
N SER A 184 -40.05 -21.40 -41.40
CA SER A 184 -40.38 -20.42 -42.47
C SER A 184 -41.04 -21.06 -43.71
N GLY A 185 -41.11 -22.40 -43.79
CA GLY A 185 -41.65 -23.14 -44.94
C GLY A 185 -43.03 -23.78 -44.74
N ILE A 186 -43.71 -23.57 -43.62
CA ILE A 186 -45.03 -24.14 -43.36
C ILE A 186 -46.09 -23.17 -43.92
N PRO A 187 -46.90 -23.58 -44.92
CA PRO A 187 -47.97 -22.73 -45.45
C PRO A 187 -49.15 -22.70 -44.47
N LEU A 188 -49.33 -21.60 -43.78
CA LEU A 188 -50.43 -21.32 -42.88
C LEU A 188 -51.09 -19.99 -43.30
N SER A 189 -52.37 -19.78 -42.93
CA SER A 189 -53.00 -18.49 -43.15
C SER A 189 -52.19 -17.38 -42.46
N ASP A 190 -52.07 -16.19 -43.06
CA ASP A 190 -51.14 -15.13 -42.64
C ASP A 190 -51.23 -14.77 -41.15
N TYR A 191 -52.38 -14.88 -40.53
CA TYR A 191 -52.62 -14.61 -39.12
C TYR A 191 -52.16 -15.77 -38.21
N GLU A 192 -52.45 -17.00 -38.57
CA GLU A 192 -52.02 -18.21 -37.82
C GLU A 192 -50.52 -18.40 -37.92
N GLU A 193 -49.94 -18.11 -39.09
CA GLU A 193 -48.50 -18.16 -39.32
C GLU A 193 -47.75 -17.18 -38.41
N GLY A 194 -48.23 -15.96 -38.23
CA GLY A 194 -47.63 -14.98 -37.35
C GLY A 194 -47.62 -15.41 -35.87
N VAL A 195 -48.76 -15.96 -35.40
CA VAL A 195 -48.86 -16.43 -34.01
C VAL A 195 -48.01 -17.68 -33.77
N GLN A 196 -48.02 -18.63 -34.72
CA GLN A 196 -47.22 -19.85 -34.60
C GLN A 196 -45.72 -19.53 -34.68
N LYS A 197 -45.29 -18.67 -35.57
CA LYS A 197 -43.89 -18.18 -35.61
C LYS A 197 -43.47 -17.55 -34.32
N ALA A 198 -44.33 -16.76 -33.69
CA ALA A 198 -44.08 -16.14 -32.40
C ALA A 198 -43.94 -17.18 -31.26
N LEU A 199 -44.86 -18.18 -31.24
CA LEU A 199 -44.92 -19.21 -30.22
C LEU A 199 -43.78 -20.25 -30.36
N LEU A 200 -43.32 -20.49 -31.57
CA LEU A 200 -42.27 -21.46 -31.89
C LEU A 200 -40.89 -20.82 -32.00
N ASN A 201 -40.74 -19.53 -31.79
CA ASN A 201 -39.44 -18.91 -31.82
C ASN A 201 -38.58 -19.35 -30.61
N PRO A 202 -37.48 -20.10 -30.82
CA PRO A 202 -36.62 -20.56 -29.73
C PRO A 202 -35.96 -19.42 -28.95
N MET A 203 -35.84 -18.23 -29.56
CA MET A 203 -35.17 -17.08 -28.94
C MET A 203 -35.95 -16.51 -27.77
N GLN A 204 -37.27 -16.73 -27.71
CA GLN A 204 -38.10 -16.25 -26.59
C GLN A 204 -37.74 -16.88 -25.23
N TYR A 205 -37.05 -18.02 -25.28
CA TYR A 205 -36.62 -18.73 -24.07
C TYR A 205 -35.24 -18.27 -23.57
N ILE A 206 -34.54 -17.47 -24.35
CA ILE A 206 -33.17 -16.98 -23.96
C ILE A 206 -33.39 -15.63 -23.22
N VAL A 207 -33.00 -15.63 -21.94
CA VAL A 207 -33.18 -14.44 -21.08
C VAL A 207 -31.88 -13.61 -21.06
N SER A 208 -30.74 -14.25 -21.00
CA SER A 208 -29.45 -13.59 -20.93
C SER A 208 -28.34 -14.42 -21.53
N CYS A 209 -27.32 -13.77 -22.01
CA CYS A 209 -26.03 -14.40 -22.33
C CYS A 209 -24.93 -13.43 -21.91
N ILE A 210 -24.05 -13.88 -21.04
CA ILE A 210 -22.97 -13.07 -20.47
C ILE A 210 -21.67 -13.80 -20.70
N ALA A 211 -20.69 -13.14 -21.30
CA ALA A 211 -19.31 -13.60 -21.31
C ALA A 211 -18.63 -13.19 -20.00
N VAL A 212 -17.90 -14.08 -19.38
CA VAL A 212 -17.20 -13.86 -18.10
C VAL A 212 -15.75 -14.33 -18.17
N PRO A 213 -14.79 -13.66 -17.50
CA PRO A 213 -13.39 -14.07 -17.49
C PRO A 213 -13.13 -15.19 -16.47
N VAL A 214 -13.88 -16.27 -16.58
CA VAL A 214 -13.80 -17.43 -15.71
C VAL A 214 -13.47 -18.64 -16.55
N ALA A 215 -12.71 -19.58 -15.98
CA ALA A 215 -12.36 -20.82 -16.66
C ALA A 215 -13.61 -21.56 -17.15
N PRO A 216 -13.59 -22.09 -18.38
CA PRO A 216 -14.74 -22.82 -18.91
C PRO A 216 -14.98 -24.12 -18.12
N PRO A 217 -16.22 -24.64 -18.11
CA PRO A 217 -16.53 -25.89 -17.42
C PRO A 217 -15.82 -27.09 -18.06
N ASP A 218 -15.45 -28.07 -17.25
CA ASP A 218 -14.82 -29.30 -17.70
C ASP A 218 -15.82 -30.43 -18.03
N THR A 219 -17.06 -30.29 -17.60
CA THR A 219 -18.10 -31.29 -17.70
C THR A 219 -19.02 -31.09 -18.90
N LEU A 220 -19.52 -32.19 -19.43
CA LEU A 220 -20.54 -32.20 -20.48
C LEU A 220 -21.90 -32.48 -19.89
N MET A 221 -22.84 -31.56 -20.12
CA MET A 221 -24.26 -31.79 -19.87
C MET A 221 -24.92 -32.34 -21.16
N ASN A 222 -25.62 -33.45 -21.05
CA ASN A 222 -26.11 -34.13 -22.23
C ASN A 222 -27.27 -33.40 -22.92
N LYS A 223 -28.16 -32.71 -22.18
CA LYS A 223 -29.39 -32.16 -22.77
C LYS A 223 -29.87 -30.91 -22.08
N ILE A 224 -30.24 -29.90 -22.87
CA ILE A 224 -30.95 -28.69 -22.45
C ILE A 224 -32.33 -28.70 -23.10
N ARG A 225 -33.38 -28.57 -22.28
CA ARG A 225 -34.77 -28.55 -22.74
C ARG A 225 -35.42 -27.20 -22.45
N PHE A 226 -36.05 -26.62 -23.47
CA PHE A 226 -36.78 -25.38 -23.36
C PHE A 226 -37.90 -25.32 -24.39
N GLY A 227 -39.09 -24.94 -23.95
CA GLY A 227 -40.27 -25.00 -24.83
C GLY A 227 -40.46 -26.36 -25.44
N TYR A 228 -40.50 -26.41 -26.76
CA TYR A 228 -40.62 -27.64 -27.57
C TYR A 228 -39.25 -28.16 -28.02
N TYR A 229 -38.17 -27.54 -27.61
CA TYR A 229 -36.83 -27.85 -28.09
C TYR A 229 -36.02 -28.68 -27.09
N GLU A 230 -35.27 -29.58 -27.64
CA GLU A 230 -34.23 -30.31 -26.93
C GLU A 230 -32.89 -30.11 -27.68
N TRP A 231 -31.92 -29.53 -27.04
CA TRP A 231 -30.58 -29.38 -27.57
C TRP A 231 -29.62 -30.30 -26.82
N THR A 232 -28.81 -31.04 -27.60
CA THR A 232 -27.75 -31.87 -27.06
C THR A 232 -26.42 -31.23 -27.38
N CYS A 233 -25.58 -31.01 -26.36
CA CYS A 233 -24.25 -30.45 -26.54
C CYS A 233 -23.35 -31.48 -27.26
N SER A 234 -23.17 -31.30 -28.55
CA SER A 234 -22.34 -32.17 -29.38
C SER A 234 -20.92 -31.64 -29.57
N ALA A 235 -20.68 -30.39 -29.29
CA ALA A 235 -19.37 -29.72 -29.38
C ALA A 235 -19.13 -28.83 -28.16
N GLY A 236 -17.95 -28.93 -27.59
CA GLY A 236 -17.58 -28.12 -26.42
C GLY A 236 -18.04 -28.69 -25.07
N LYS A 237 -18.09 -27.87 -24.07
CA LYS A 237 -18.42 -28.19 -22.68
C LYS A 237 -19.54 -27.28 -22.16
N CYS A 238 -20.49 -27.87 -21.46
CA CYS A 238 -21.62 -27.16 -20.90
C CYS A 238 -22.08 -27.81 -19.60
N VAL A 239 -22.41 -27.00 -18.60
CA VAL A 239 -22.95 -27.47 -17.31
C VAL A 239 -24.05 -26.51 -16.83
N ALA A 240 -25.08 -27.03 -16.17
CA ALA A 240 -26.04 -26.20 -15.47
C ALA A 240 -25.41 -25.64 -14.19
N LEU A 241 -25.49 -24.35 -13.99
CA LEU A 241 -25.00 -23.71 -12.77
C LEU A 241 -25.97 -24.00 -11.61
N ALA A 242 -25.49 -24.69 -10.59
CA ALA A 242 -26.13 -24.68 -9.28
C ALA A 242 -25.94 -23.32 -8.60
N VAL A 243 -26.82 -22.97 -7.68
CA VAL A 243 -26.71 -21.68 -6.95
C VAL A 243 -25.38 -21.55 -6.23
N ALA A 244 -24.80 -22.66 -5.76
CA ALA A 244 -23.51 -22.70 -5.11
C ALA A 244 -22.34 -22.42 -6.08
N ASP A 245 -22.45 -22.82 -7.33
CA ASP A 245 -21.41 -22.69 -8.37
C ASP A 245 -21.51 -21.38 -9.13
N ALA A 246 -22.58 -20.60 -8.90
CA ALA A 246 -22.73 -19.29 -9.52
C ALA A 246 -21.75 -18.22 -8.96
N PHE A 247 -21.09 -18.53 -7.85
CA PHE A 247 -20.11 -17.68 -7.19
C PHE A 247 -18.78 -18.38 -7.11
N ASP A 248 -17.78 -17.81 -7.74
CA ASP A 248 -16.39 -18.22 -7.57
C ASP A 248 -15.69 -17.26 -6.60
N TYR A 249 -14.61 -17.73 -6.00
CA TYR A 249 -13.83 -16.97 -5.02
C TYR A 249 -12.35 -17.09 -5.33
N GLU A 250 -11.69 -15.96 -5.44
CA GLU A 250 -10.26 -15.92 -5.67
C GLU A 250 -9.56 -14.96 -4.71
N LEU A 251 -8.39 -15.38 -4.25
CA LEU A 251 -7.54 -14.60 -3.37
C LEU A 251 -6.28 -14.18 -4.13
N ALA A 252 -6.08 -12.87 -4.26
CA ALA A 252 -4.84 -12.33 -4.79
C ALA A 252 -4.06 -11.63 -3.67
N GLU A 253 -2.76 -11.88 -3.60
CA GLU A 253 -1.86 -11.31 -2.60
C GLU A 253 -0.84 -10.40 -3.25
N ILE A 254 -0.60 -9.21 -2.66
CA ILE A 254 0.42 -8.28 -3.09
C ILE A 254 1.29 -7.88 -1.89
N THR A 255 2.60 -8.05 -2.04
CA THR A 255 3.58 -7.65 -1.03
C THR A 255 3.72 -6.13 -0.99
N LEU A 256 3.77 -5.58 0.22
CA LEU A 256 3.99 -4.15 0.47
C LEU A 256 5.47 -3.81 0.46
N THR A 257 5.85 -2.78 -0.28
CA THR A 257 7.18 -2.20 -0.18
C THR A 257 7.18 -1.20 0.97
N LYS A 258 8.07 -1.38 1.94
CA LYS A 258 8.24 -0.48 3.08
C LYS A 258 9.26 0.62 2.78
N HIS A 259 9.20 1.70 3.52
CA HIS A 259 10.17 2.77 3.42
C HIS A 259 11.58 2.26 3.80
N PRO A 260 12.61 2.40 2.94
CA PRO A 260 13.92 1.79 3.17
C PRO A 260 14.64 2.32 4.41
N GLN A 261 14.33 3.53 4.86
CA GLN A 261 14.91 4.14 6.06
C GLN A 261 14.10 3.84 7.34
N ALA A 262 12.98 3.10 7.25
CA ALA A 262 12.14 2.82 8.43
C ALA A 262 12.89 2.01 9.50
N LEU A 263 13.76 1.09 9.10
CA LEU A 263 14.56 0.29 10.03
C LEU A 263 15.52 1.14 10.88
N THR A 264 16.04 2.23 10.32
CA THR A 264 17.02 3.08 11.00
C THR A 264 16.43 4.30 11.67
N ARG A 265 15.31 4.81 11.10
CA ARG A 265 14.70 6.07 11.53
C ARG A 265 13.34 5.90 12.22
N GLY A 266 12.69 4.76 12.07
CA GLY A 266 11.44 4.40 12.74
C GLY A 266 10.28 4.08 11.78
N GLU A 267 9.33 3.31 12.29
CA GLU A 267 8.17 2.82 11.55
C GLU A 267 7.22 3.93 11.08
N TYR A 268 7.25 5.11 11.68
CA TYR A 268 6.45 6.25 11.26
C TYR A 268 6.69 6.66 9.81
N LEU A 269 7.84 6.28 9.23
CA LEU A 269 8.13 6.53 7.82
C LEU A 269 7.28 5.66 6.87
N ASN A 270 6.66 4.60 7.36
CA ASN A 270 5.72 3.80 6.59
C ASN A 270 4.31 4.42 6.55
N ALA A 271 4.11 5.61 7.14
CA ALA A 271 2.87 6.36 7.11
C ALA A 271 2.97 7.63 6.25
N ALA A 272 1.82 8.26 6.00
CA ALA A 272 1.80 9.60 5.38
C ALA A 272 2.47 10.63 6.31
N PRO A 273 3.19 11.63 5.79
CA PRO A 273 3.35 12.00 4.39
C PRO A 273 4.55 11.34 3.70
N TYR A 274 5.24 10.41 4.35
CA TYR A 274 6.51 9.84 3.88
C TYR A 274 6.31 8.69 2.90
N MET A 275 5.14 8.04 2.94
CA MET A 275 4.78 6.93 2.08
C MET A 275 3.32 7.02 1.62
N SER A 276 3.05 6.53 0.42
CA SER A 276 1.70 6.35 -0.12
C SER A 276 1.61 5.06 -0.93
N TYR A 277 0.43 4.46 -0.93
CA TYR A 277 0.11 3.25 -1.68
C TYR A 277 -1.08 3.50 -2.59
N LEU A 278 -0.93 3.17 -3.87
CA LEU A 278 -1.99 3.20 -4.86
C LEU A 278 -2.15 1.80 -5.44
N LEU A 279 -3.26 1.15 -5.13
CA LEU A 279 -3.62 -0.13 -5.71
C LEU A 279 -4.39 0.11 -7.00
N HIS A 280 -3.83 -0.34 -8.12
CA HIS A 280 -4.50 -0.34 -9.41
C HIS A 280 -5.05 -1.73 -9.71
N PHE A 281 -6.36 -1.81 -9.94
CA PHE A 281 -6.99 -3.04 -10.37
C PHE A 281 -8.06 -2.73 -11.42
N SER A 282 -7.85 -3.18 -12.62
CA SER A 282 -8.54 -2.76 -13.83
C SER A 282 -10.05 -2.53 -13.70
N PRO A 283 -10.88 -3.45 -13.16
CA PRO A 283 -12.32 -3.18 -13.08
C PRO A 283 -12.70 -2.16 -12.01
N PHE A 284 -11.81 -1.88 -11.03
CA PHE A 284 -12.06 -0.96 -9.92
C PHE A 284 -11.32 0.37 -10.08
N GLY A 285 -10.34 0.44 -10.99
CA GLY A 285 -9.48 1.62 -11.16
C GLY A 285 -8.42 1.76 -10.08
N ASP A 286 -8.12 3.01 -9.76
CA ASP A 286 -7.10 3.37 -8.78
C ASP A 286 -7.71 3.53 -7.39
N ILE A 287 -7.15 2.82 -6.41
CA ILE A 287 -7.60 2.78 -5.02
C ILE A 287 -6.45 3.25 -4.13
N GLU A 288 -6.63 4.39 -3.49
CA GLU A 288 -5.67 4.86 -2.48
C GLU A 288 -5.85 4.08 -1.19
N LEU A 289 -4.74 3.53 -0.67
CA LEU A 289 -4.72 2.81 0.60
C LEU A 289 -4.05 3.71 1.65
N ASP A 290 -4.66 3.80 2.83
CA ASP A 290 -4.08 4.56 3.95
C ASP A 290 -2.83 3.83 4.50
N PRO A 291 -1.63 4.41 4.34
CA PRO A 291 -0.40 3.78 4.82
C PRO A 291 -0.36 3.57 6.34
N ALA A 292 -1.06 4.41 7.11
CA ALA A 292 -1.09 4.29 8.57
C ALA A 292 -1.76 2.98 9.04
N LEU A 293 -2.73 2.48 8.28
CA LEU A 293 -3.39 1.21 8.54
C LEU A 293 -2.53 -0.01 8.17
N LEU A 294 -1.42 0.23 7.45
CA LEU A 294 -0.52 -0.79 6.92
C LEU A 294 0.83 -0.85 7.65
N ILE A 295 1.01 -0.07 8.72
CA ILE A 295 2.20 -0.15 9.57
C ILE A 295 2.26 -1.56 10.19
N GLY A 296 3.41 -2.22 10.07
CA GLY A 296 3.62 -3.58 10.55
C GLY A 296 3.05 -4.69 9.64
N VAL A 297 2.37 -4.35 8.55
CA VAL A 297 1.81 -5.31 7.59
C VAL A 297 2.82 -5.59 6.46
N GLU A 298 2.96 -6.86 6.07
CA GLU A 298 3.89 -7.30 5.02
C GLU A 298 3.25 -7.36 3.63
N ALA A 299 1.96 -7.68 3.57
CA ALA A 299 1.21 -7.85 2.34
C ALA A 299 -0.27 -7.50 2.53
N ILE A 300 -0.96 -7.26 1.43
CA ILE A 300 -2.41 -7.13 1.38
C ILE A 300 -3.02 -8.30 0.62
N ASN A 301 -4.21 -8.69 1.04
CA ASN A 301 -5.05 -9.68 0.40
C ASN A 301 -6.23 -8.98 -0.28
N CYS A 302 -6.47 -9.32 -1.54
CA CYS A 302 -7.62 -8.90 -2.31
C CYS A 302 -8.54 -10.12 -2.47
N ASP A 303 -9.63 -10.16 -1.73
CA ASP A 303 -10.64 -11.22 -1.82
C ASP A 303 -11.64 -10.84 -2.91
N LEU A 304 -11.71 -11.64 -3.95
CA LEU A 304 -12.55 -11.43 -5.11
C LEU A 304 -13.66 -12.47 -5.14
N LYS A 305 -14.90 -12.03 -5.22
CA LYS A 305 -16.05 -12.91 -5.35
C LYS A 305 -16.84 -12.58 -6.59
N TYR A 306 -16.96 -13.54 -7.51
CA TYR A 306 -17.70 -13.42 -8.74
C TYR A 306 -19.17 -13.78 -8.57
N ASP A 307 -20.03 -13.07 -9.27
CA ASP A 307 -21.38 -13.46 -9.58
C ASP A 307 -21.44 -13.70 -11.10
N MET A 308 -21.31 -14.95 -11.51
CA MET A 308 -21.32 -15.33 -12.93
C MET A 308 -22.66 -15.03 -13.62
N ILE A 309 -23.74 -15.04 -12.88
CA ILE A 309 -25.10 -14.77 -13.41
C ILE A 309 -25.25 -13.30 -13.76
N LYS A 310 -24.70 -12.41 -12.94
CA LYS A 310 -24.75 -10.97 -13.15
C LYS A 310 -23.55 -10.43 -13.91
N GLY A 311 -22.48 -11.20 -14.00
CA GLY A 311 -21.20 -10.76 -14.54
C GLY A 311 -20.54 -9.67 -13.68
N THR A 312 -20.72 -9.70 -12.36
CA THR A 312 -20.15 -8.73 -11.44
C THR A 312 -19.09 -9.37 -10.53
N VAL A 313 -18.12 -8.57 -10.12
CA VAL A 313 -17.14 -8.96 -9.12
C VAL A 313 -17.21 -8.03 -7.93
N ARG A 314 -17.11 -8.59 -6.75
CA ARG A 314 -16.97 -7.86 -5.49
C ARG A 314 -15.55 -8.07 -4.97
N MET A 315 -14.87 -6.98 -4.62
CA MET A 315 -13.53 -6.99 -4.04
C MET A 315 -13.55 -6.46 -2.62
N ILE A 316 -12.81 -7.15 -1.74
CA ILE A 316 -12.50 -6.71 -0.39
C ILE A 316 -10.98 -6.73 -0.26
N VAL A 317 -10.37 -5.57 0.03
CA VAL A 317 -8.94 -5.46 0.29
C VAL A 317 -8.70 -5.44 1.80
N ARG A 318 -7.82 -6.30 2.29
CA ARG A 318 -7.51 -6.45 3.71
C ARG A 318 -5.99 -6.57 3.93
N PRO A 319 -5.47 -6.12 5.09
CA PRO A 319 -4.11 -6.46 5.49
C PRO A 319 -3.98 -7.98 5.71
N LYS A 320 -2.82 -8.53 5.37
CA LYS A 320 -2.48 -9.91 5.68
C LYS A 320 -2.06 -10.06 7.15
N GLY A 321 -2.42 -11.18 7.79
CA GLY A 321 -2.00 -11.51 9.16
C GLY A 321 -2.98 -11.03 10.24
N ASP A 322 -2.47 -10.60 11.38
CA ASP A 322 -3.26 -10.25 12.58
C ASP A 322 -4.25 -9.12 12.39
N TYR A 323 -4.08 -8.33 11.34
CA TYR A 323 -4.95 -7.20 10.97
C TYR A 323 -6.01 -7.56 9.93
N SER A 324 -6.23 -8.85 9.64
CA SER A 324 -7.14 -9.33 8.58
C SER A 324 -8.61 -8.89 8.74
N ASN A 325 -9.02 -8.48 9.95
CA ASN A 325 -10.35 -7.93 10.22
C ASN A 325 -10.54 -6.48 9.73
N ARG A 326 -9.45 -5.77 9.39
CA ARG A 326 -9.53 -4.42 8.83
C ARG A 326 -9.91 -4.52 7.36
N VAL A 327 -10.87 -3.72 6.94
CA VAL A 327 -11.23 -3.55 5.53
C VAL A 327 -10.64 -2.23 5.05
N LEU A 328 -9.72 -2.30 4.08
CA LEU A 328 -9.09 -1.14 3.49
C LEU A 328 -9.93 -0.58 2.33
N PHE A 329 -10.56 -1.49 1.58
CA PHE A 329 -11.44 -1.14 0.47
C PHE A 329 -12.52 -2.21 0.30
N PHE A 330 -13.70 -1.76 -0.10
CA PHE A 330 -14.80 -2.61 -0.53
C PHE A 330 -15.46 -1.99 -1.77
N GLY A 331 -15.61 -2.79 -2.83
CA GLY A 331 -16.22 -2.34 -4.06
C GLY A 331 -16.85 -3.47 -4.87
N THR A 332 -17.67 -3.10 -5.83
CA THR A 332 -18.25 -4.02 -6.81
C THR A 332 -18.10 -3.41 -8.19
N ALA A 333 -17.65 -4.21 -9.15
CA ALA A 333 -17.46 -3.79 -10.52
C ALA A 333 -18.09 -4.77 -11.50
N GLN A 334 -18.45 -4.29 -12.70
CA GLN A 334 -18.93 -5.12 -13.80
C GLN A 334 -17.72 -5.68 -14.56
N ILE A 335 -17.67 -6.99 -14.71
CA ILE A 335 -16.63 -7.69 -15.48
C ILE A 335 -17.20 -8.49 -16.64
N GLY A 336 -18.46 -8.92 -16.54
CA GLY A 336 -19.13 -9.65 -17.59
C GLY A 336 -19.61 -8.76 -18.72
N VAL A 337 -19.54 -9.28 -19.94
CA VAL A 337 -20.05 -8.62 -21.14
C VAL A 337 -21.37 -9.27 -21.56
N ASN A 338 -22.41 -8.46 -21.61
CA ASN A 338 -23.70 -8.92 -22.10
C ASN A 338 -23.66 -9.13 -23.63
N ILE A 339 -24.08 -10.30 -24.07
CA ILE A 339 -24.20 -10.67 -25.48
C ILE A 339 -25.69 -10.79 -25.81
N ASN A 340 -26.16 -9.99 -26.74
CA ASN A 340 -27.54 -10.08 -27.21
C ASN A 340 -27.67 -11.14 -28.31
N ILE A 341 -27.85 -12.41 -27.92
CA ILE A 341 -27.96 -13.53 -28.85
C ILE A 341 -29.12 -13.34 -29.83
N SER A 342 -30.24 -12.80 -29.39
CA SER A 342 -31.43 -12.58 -30.23
C SER A 342 -31.17 -11.58 -31.36
N GLN A 343 -30.37 -10.55 -31.08
CA GLN A 343 -29.98 -9.55 -32.10
C GLN A 343 -28.98 -10.16 -33.09
N VAL A 344 -27.96 -10.91 -32.58
CA VAL A 344 -26.99 -11.59 -33.43
C VAL A 344 -27.69 -12.55 -34.40
N VAL A 345 -28.61 -13.36 -33.94
CA VAL A 345 -29.37 -14.28 -34.79
C VAL A 345 -30.23 -13.53 -35.79
N LYS A 346 -30.91 -12.47 -35.39
CA LYS A 346 -31.75 -11.64 -36.29
C LYS A 346 -30.94 -11.00 -37.42
N ASP A 347 -29.79 -10.42 -37.08
CA ASP A 347 -28.92 -9.79 -38.08
C ASP A 347 -28.32 -10.79 -39.05
N THR A 348 -28.01 -11.98 -38.57
CA THR A 348 -27.47 -13.07 -39.37
C THR A 348 -28.47 -13.67 -40.31
N LEU A 349 -29.71 -13.88 -39.89
CA LEU A 349 -30.81 -14.41 -40.73
C LEU A 349 -31.28 -13.43 -41.80
N GLY A 350 -31.13 -12.12 -41.55
CA GLY A 350 -31.48 -11.03 -42.50
C GLY A 350 -30.51 -10.93 -43.69
N GLN A 351 -29.41 -11.68 -43.70
CA GLN A 351 -28.32 -11.50 -44.66
C GLN A 351 -27.88 -12.79 -45.35
N ASN A 352 -28.76 -13.63 -45.79
CA ASN A 352 -28.49 -14.82 -46.65
C ASN A 352 -27.23 -15.58 -46.33
N TYR A 353 -27.32 -16.72 -45.63
CA TYR A 353 -26.43 -17.88 -45.55
C TYR A 353 -24.88 -17.73 -45.45
N ALA A 354 -24.32 -16.60 -45.75
CA ALA A 354 -22.90 -16.31 -45.47
C ALA A 354 -22.59 -16.16 -43.97
N GLY A 355 -23.64 -16.14 -43.13
CA GLY A 355 -23.62 -15.66 -41.77
C GLY A 355 -23.02 -16.60 -40.72
N VAL A 356 -22.93 -17.92 -40.92
CA VAL A 356 -22.40 -18.82 -39.89
C VAL A 356 -20.91 -18.59 -39.67
N ASN A 357 -20.17 -18.31 -40.74
CA ASN A 357 -18.75 -17.94 -40.63
C ASN A 357 -18.53 -16.51 -40.10
N ALA A 358 -19.50 -15.62 -40.31
CA ALA A 358 -19.45 -14.25 -39.77
C ALA A 358 -19.73 -14.21 -38.25
N VAL A 359 -20.62 -15.08 -37.77
CA VAL A 359 -20.91 -15.17 -36.32
C VAL A 359 -19.75 -15.80 -35.57
N SER A 360 -19.11 -16.85 -36.13
CA SER A 360 -17.90 -17.43 -35.55
C SER A 360 -16.73 -16.43 -35.57
N GLY A 361 -16.58 -15.64 -36.62
CA GLY A 361 -15.57 -14.60 -36.70
C GLY A 361 -15.85 -13.42 -35.79
N PHE A 362 -17.12 -13.07 -35.57
CA PHE A 362 -17.52 -12.01 -34.64
C PHE A 362 -17.33 -12.43 -33.17
N ILE A 363 -17.73 -13.64 -32.81
CA ILE A 363 -17.53 -14.17 -31.46
C ILE A 363 -16.04 -14.42 -31.22
N GLY A 364 -15.31 -15.01 -32.16
CA GLY A 364 -13.87 -15.20 -32.07
C GLY A 364 -13.10 -13.88 -32.05
N GLY A 365 -13.52 -12.88 -32.82
CA GLY A 365 -12.90 -11.55 -32.87
C GLY A 365 -13.15 -10.71 -31.62
N LEU A 366 -14.26 -10.92 -30.91
CA LEU A 366 -14.54 -10.29 -29.61
C LEU A 366 -13.56 -10.75 -28.52
N PHE A 367 -13.04 -11.97 -28.65
CA PHE A 367 -12.24 -12.64 -27.62
C PHE A 367 -10.79 -12.96 -28.02
N HIS A 368 -10.49 -12.99 -29.32
CA HIS A 368 -9.10 -12.91 -29.77
C HIS A 368 -8.67 -11.43 -29.73
N LEU A 369 -7.83 -11.10 -28.79
CA LEU A 369 -7.20 -9.82 -28.44
C LEU A 369 -6.67 -8.93 -29.60
N ASN A 370 -7.22 -9.08 -30.77
CA ASN A 370 -6.82 -8.37 -31.97
C ASN A 370 -8.02 -7.58 -32.51
N PRO A 371 -8.16 -6.30 -32.14
CA PRO A 371 -9.25 -5.45 -32.65
C PRO A 371 -9.20 -5.34 -34.19
N PHE A 372 -8.07 -5.67 -34.82
CA PHE A 372 -7.92 -5.71 -36.28
C PHE A 372 -8.55 -6.96 -36.92
N GLU A 373 -8.60 -8.09 -36.23
CA GLU A 373 -9.25 -9.28 -36.80
C GLU A 373 -10.78 -9.19 -36.74
N SER A 374 -11.35 -8.61 -35.70
CA SER A 374 -12.79 -8.34 -35.65
C SER A 374 -13.22 -7.31 -36.70
N ALA A 375 -12.42 -6.26 -36.90
CA ALA A 375 -12.61 -5.31 -37.98
C ALA A 375 -12.40 -5.95 -39.35
N SER A 376 -11.39 -6.80 -39.53
CA SER A 376 -11.11 -7.47 -40.81
C SER A 376 -12.16 -8.52 -41.18
N ALA A 377 -12.73 -9.23 -40.20
CA ALA A 377 -13.86 -10.14 -40.44
C ALA A 377 -15.12 -9.39 -40.85
N ALA A 378 -15.39 -8.23 -40.23
CA ALA A 378 -16.45 -7.31 -40.65
C ALA A 378 -16.18 -6.73 -42.07
N PHE A 379 -14.94 -6.34 -42.37
CA PHE A 379 -14.54 -5.83 -43.70
C PHE A 379 -14.58 -6.89 -44.79
N LYS A 380 -14.19 -8.16 -44.53
CA LYS A 380 -14.33 -9.26 -45.52
C LYS A 380 -15.78 -9.58 -45.84
N GLY A 381 -16.72 -9.34 -44.91
CA GLY A 381 -18.15 -9.38 -45.20
C GLY A 381 -18.62 -8.25 -46.13
N ILE A 382 -17.95 -7.11 -46.14
CA ILE A 382 -18.26 -5.94 -47.00
C ILE A 382 -17.77 -6.15 -48.44
N GLU A 383 -16.67 -6.83 -48.68
CA GLU A 383 -16.14 -7.13 -50.02
C GLU A 383 -17.03 -8.07 -50.82
N SER A 384 -17.93 -8.83 -50.21
CA SER A 384 -18.87 -9.71 -50.89
C SER A 384 -20.13 -9.00 -51.45
N GLY A 385 -20.21 -7.71 -51.50
CA GLY A 385 -21.19 -6.95 -52.27
C GLY A 385 -22.57 -6.84 -51.69
N THR A 386 -22.81 -7.26 -50.44
CA THR A 386 -24.05 -7.08 -49.71
C THR A 386 -23.94 -5.85 -48.79
N ARG A 387 -24.87 -4.92 -48.89
CA ARG A 387 -25.01 -3.79 -47.95
C ARG A 387 -25.34 -4.33 -46.56
N LEU A 388 -24.31 -4.58 -45.76
CA LEU A 388 -24.42 -4.83 -44.33
C LEU A 388 -25.00 -3.60 -43.64
N LYS A 389 -26.24 -3.70 -43.17
CA LYS A 389 -26.65 -2.85 -42.04
C LYS A 389 -25.77 -3.28 -40.88
N TYR A 390 -24.96 -2.37 -40.37
CA TYR A 390 -24.10 -2.63 -39.19
C TYR A 390 -24.97 -3.27 -38.10
N PRO A 391 -24.57 -4.45 -37.56
CA PRO A 391 -25.22 -4.99 -36.40
C PRO A 391 -25.13 -3.94 -35.29
N THR A 392 -26.24 -3.39 -34.90
CA THR A 392 -26.31 -2.54 -33.71
C THR A 392 -26.17 -3.47 -32.50
N VAL A 393 -24.98 -3.67 -32.05
CA VAL A 393 -24.74 -4.30 -30.75
C VAL A 393 -25.17 -3.29 -29.69
N SER A 394 -26.41 -3.39 -29.22
CA SER A 394 -26.85 -2.64 -28.06
C SER A 394 -26.38 -3.37 -26.80
N GLY A 395 -25.17 -3.09 -26.35
CA GLY A 395 -24.70 -3.48 -25.04
C GLY A 395 -25.33 -2.61 -23.96
N ILE A 396 -26.01 -3.20 -23.00
CA ILE A 396 -26.29 -2.54 -21.72
C ILE A 396 -25.06 -2.84 -20.84
N GLY A 397 -24.08 -2.04 -20.96
CA GLY A 397 -22.92 -2.10 -20.13
C GLY A 397 -22.10 -0.85 -20.37
N ASP A 398 -21.41 -0.37 -19.39
CA ASP A 398 -20.31 0.57 -19.55
C ASP A 398 -19.18 -0.15 -20.31
N GLY A 399 -19.48 -0.60 -21.52
CA GLY A 399 -18.66 -1.42 -22.39
C GLY A 399 -17.45 -0.68 -22.92
N GLY A 400 -16.78 0.03 -22.08
CA GLY A 400 -15.46 0.55 -22.35
C GLY A 400 -14.49 -0.63 -22.44
N SER A 401 -13.90 -0.81 -23.56
CA SER A 401 -12.57 -1.40 -23.86
C SER A 401 -11.78 -2.05 -22.70
N PHE A 402 -12.39 -2.94 -21.93
CA PHE A 402 -11.67 -3.61 -20.84
C PHE A 402 -10.79 -4.77 -21.33
N LEU A 403 -10.93 -5.20 -22.57
CA LEU A 403 -10.13 -6.29 -23.14
C LEU A 403 -8.61 -6.10 -23.03
N PRO A 404 -8.02 -4.94 -23.36
CA PRO A 404 -6.60 -4.72 -23.14
C PRO A 404 -6.22 -4.49 -21.68
N MET A 405 -7.16 -4.07 -20.84
CA MET A 405 -6.90 -3.73 -19.44
C MET A 405 -6.84 -4.95 -18.52
N PHE A 406 -7.37 -6.08 -18.94
CA PHE A 406 -7.31 -7.34 -18.21
C PHE A 406 -6.04 -8.15 -18.50
N ASP A 407 -5.14 -7.63 -19.32
CA ASP A 407 -3.86 -8.28 -19.56
C ASP A 407 -2.86 -8.04 -18.41
N SER A 408 -1.72 -8.69 -18.47
CA SER A 408 -0.76 -8.93 -17.38
C SER A 408 -0.48 -7.76 -16.44
N ASP A 409 -0.66 -6.52 -16.87
CA ASP A 409 -0.36 -5.32 -16.10
C ASP A 409 -1.57 -4.65 -15.42
N GLY A 410 -2.74 -5.26 -15.50
CA GLY A 410 -3.99 -4.69 -14.95
C GLY A 410 -4.13 -4.76 -13.43
N PHE A 411 -3.20 -5.39 -12.72
CA PHE A 411 -3.24 -5.54 -11.28
C PHE A 411 -1.85 -5.32 -10.66
N TYR A 412 -1.67 -4.17 -10.02
CA TYR A 412 -0.40 -3.80 -9.39
C TYR A 412 -0.61 -2.83 -8.22
N LEU A 413 0.38 -2.82 -7.35
CA LEU A 413 0.50 -1.84 -6.27
C LEU A 413 1.64 -0.88 -6.58
N LEU A 414 1.35 0.41 -6.62
CA LEU A 414 2.32 1.47 -6.73
C LEU A 414 2.63 2.01 -5.34
N SER A 415 3.83 1.74 -4.86
CA SER A 415 4.35 2.28 -3.61
C SER A 415 5.21 3.51 -3.91
N THR A 416 4.89 4.63 -3.32
CA THR A 416 5.69 5.86 -3.45
C THR A 416 6.24 6.21 -2.07
N TYR A 417 7.57 6.37 -1.97
CA TYR A 417 8.21 6.86 -0.74
C TYR A 417 9.11 8.05 -1.02
N TYR A 418 9.31 8.87 0.01
CA TYR A 418 10.14 10.07 -0.05
C TYR A 418 11.40 9.86 0.77
N GLN A 419 12.57 9.89 0.12
CA GLN A 419 13.84 9.82 0.81
C GLN A 419 14.04 11.02 1.72
N LEU A 420 14.40 10.77 2.97
CA LEU A 420 14.79 11.82 3.90
C LEU A 420 16.25 12.19 3.69
N VAL A 421 16.58 13.45 3.99
CA VAL A 421 17.96 13.92 4.04
C VAL A 421 18.69 13.17 5.15
N ASP A 422 19.97 12.82 4.91
CA ASP A 422 20.83 12.29 5.95
C ASP A 422 21.11 13.36 6.99
N GLU A 423 20.65 13.11 8.20
CA GLU A 423 20.89 13.97 9.36
C GLU A 423 21.63 13.21 10.43
N ASN A 424 22.49 13.90 11.15
CA ASN A 424 23.23 13.32 12.25
C ASN A 424 22.29 13.17 13.47
N LEU A 425 21.69 12.00 13.61
CA LEU A 425 20.80 11.66 14.74
C LEU A 425 21.43 11.91 16.10
N SER A 426 22.76 11.81 16.21
CA SER A 426 23.50 12.05 17.46
C SER A 426 23.47 13.52 17.87
N GLU A 427 23.14 14.44 16.96
CA GLU A 427 23.13 15.89 17.26
C GLU A 427 21.74 16.43 17.56
N VAL A 428 20.69 15.82 17.03
CA VAL A 428 19.32 16.32 17.14
C VAL A 428 18.45 15.45 18.04
N GLY A 429 18.73 14.15 18.12
CA GLY A 429 17.87 13.17 18.78
C GLY A 429 16.53 12.98 18.05
N ARG A 430 15.78 11.97 18.47
CA ARG A 430 14.44 11.67 17.98
C ARG A 430 13.43 11.59 19.10
N PRO A 431 12.14 11.77 18.83
CA PRO A 431 11.09 11.69 19.83
C PRO A 431 11.13 10.38 20.60
N LEU A 432 11.17 10.47 21.94
CA LEU A 432 11.07 9.33 22.84
C LEU A 432 9.77 9.43 23.65
N CYS A 433 9.46 10.61 24.21
CA CYS A 433 8.22 10.95 24.90
C CYS A 433 7.84 9.99 26.03
N GLN A 434 8.81 9.61 26.85
CA GLN A 434 8.59 8.71 27.99
C GLN A 434 9.58 8.97 29.16
N PRO A 435 9.23 8.60 30.39
CA PRO A 435 10.17 8.66 31.53
C PRO A 435 11.32 7.69 31.32
N LYS A 436 12.56 8.17 31.48
CA LYS A 436 13.78 7.34 31.40
C LYS A 436 14.82 7.83 32.40
N GLN A 437 15.58 6.88 32.95
CA GLN A 437 16.76 7.20 33.74
C GLN A 437 17.86 7.63 32.77
N ILE A 438 18.50 8.77 33.03
CA ILE A 438 19.42 9.44 32.10
C ILE A 438 20.61 8.55 31.73
N ASN A 439 21.20 7.82 32.68
CA ASN A 439 22.35 6.96 32.42
C ASN A 439 22.04 5.71 31.56
N THR A 440 20.77 5.44 31.29
CA THR A 440 20.37 4.38 30.32
C THR A 440 20.41 4.85 28.88
N LEU A 441 20.62 6.14 28.68
CA LEU A 441 20.71 6.81 27.39
C LEU A 441 22.14 7.29 27.13
N SER A 442 22.45 7.57 25.88
CA SER A 442 23.74 8.15 25.45
C SER A 442 23.55 9.10 24.27
N GLY A 443 24.50 10.02 24.11
CA GLY A 443 24.42 11.06 23.09
C GLY A 443 23.45 12.16 23.47
N TYR A 444 22.76 12.76 22.47
CA TYR A 444 21.84 13.87 22.71
C TYR A 444 20.60 13.41 23.48
N ILE A 445 20.23 14.21 24.50
CA ILE A 445 19.05 14.00 25.35
C ILE A 445 18.41 15.37 25.58
N GLN A 446 17.09 15.44 25.45
CA GLN A 446 16.27 16.59 25.83
C GLN A 446 15.14 16.14 26.71
N CYS A 447 15.00 16.77 27.87
CA CYS A 447 13.94 16.53 28.82
C CYS A 447 12.85 17.61 28.72
N SER A 448 11.73 17.39 29.41
CA SER A 448 10.69 18.38 29.60
C SER A 448 10.39 18.51 31.07
N LEU A 449 10.33 19.77 31.56
CA LEU A 449 10.07 20.08 32.96
C LEU A 449 11.03 19.36 33.91
N ALA A 450 12.31 19.27 33.53
CA ALA A 450 13.32 18.64 34.37
C ALA A 450 13.52 19.48 35.65
N ASP A 451 13.48 18.81 36.78
CA ASP A 451 13.79 19.33 38.11
C ASP A 451 14.77 18.38 38.78
N CYS A 452 16.06 18.56 38.45
CA CYS A 452 17.15 17.69 38.88
C CYS A 452 17.62 18.09 40.27
N THR A 453 17.68 17.15 41.19
CA THR A 453 18.18 17.36 42.54
C THR A 453 19.67 17.09 42.59
N ILE A 454 20.46 18.15 42.69
CA ILE A 454 21.93 18.02 42.79
C ILE A 454 22.42 18.57 44.16
N SER A 455 23.59 18.08 44.59
CA SER A 455 24.26 18.54 45.79
C SER A 455 25.04 19.84 45.55
N GLY A 456 24.45 20.79 44.85
CA GLY A 456 25.05 22.05 44.45
C GLY A 456 24.34 23.28 44.98
N THR A 457 24.79 24.47 44.53
CA THR A 457 24.09 25.73 44.77
C THR A 457 22.81 25.81 43.93
N PHE A 458 21.93 26.75 44.30
CA PHE A 458 20.69 26.98 43.55
C PHE A 458 20.96 27.34 42.07
N GLU A 459 22.02 28.17 41.84
CA GLU A 459 22.41 28.57 40.49
C GLU A 459 22.93 27.38 39.65
N GLU A 460 23.69 26.47 40.27
CA GLU A 460 24.15 25.25 39.63
C GLU A 460 22.96 24.37 39.24
N ALA A 461 22.00 24.18 40.15
CA ALA A 461 20.79 23.37 39.89
C ALA A 461 19.93 23.99 38.77
N GLN A 462 19.75 25.28 38.78
CA GLN A 462 19.00 25.96 37.71
C GLN A 462 19.68 25.77 36.36
N LYS A 463 21.00 25.95 36.31
CA LYS A 463 21.76 25.77 35.07
C LYS A 463 21.76 24.31 34.56
N VAL A 464 21.75 23.31 35.44
CA VAL A 464 21.56 21.92 35.07
C VAL A 464 20.16 21.71 34.46
N ASN A 465 19.12 22.23 35.11
CA ASN A 465 17.76 22.12 34.62
C ASN A 465 17.56 22.81 33.27
N ASP A 466 18.20 23.94 33.04
CA ASP A 466 18.18 24.65 31.77
C ASP A 466 18.80 23.78 30.65
N TYR A 467 19.95 23.12 30.93
CA TYR A 467 20.55 22.20 29.97
C TYR A 467 19.68 20.96 29.69
N LEU A 468 19.08 20.35 30.73
CA LEU A 468 18.22 19.19 30.55
C LEU A 468 17.01 19.54 29.68
N ASN A 469 16.41 20.72 29.87
CA ASN A 469 15.23 21.16 29.12
C ASN A 469 15.57 21.63 27.70
N ASN A 470 16.74 22.24 27.47
CA ASN A 470 17.16 22.74 26.18
C ASN A 470 17.90 21.69 25.31
N GLY A 471 18.34 20.61 25.93
CA GLY A 471 19.07 19.54 25.29
C GLY A 471 20.56 19.55 25.61
N PHE A 472 21.08 18.39 25.95
CA PHE A 472 22.47 18.16 26.32
C PHE A 472 22.97 16.80 25.83
N PHE A 473 24.29 16.60 25.89
CA PHE A 473 24.92 15.33 25.53
C PHE A 473 25.37 14.58 26.76
N TYR A 474 24.83 13.38 26.95
CA TYR A 474 25.29 12.47 28.00
C TYR A 474 26.31 11.50 27.39
N GLU A 475 27.61 11.74 27.75
CA GLU A 475 28.77 11.06 27.17
C GLU A 475 29.69 10.41 28.24
#